data_abf59a236e63c0a85aa95ab4437a10ea
#
_entry.id   abf59a236e63c0a85aa95ab4437a10ea
#
_cell.length_a   1.000
_cell.length_b   1.000
_cell.length_c   1.000
_cell.angle_alpha   90.00
_cell.angle_beta   90.00
_cell.angle_gamma   90.00
#
_symmetry.space_group_name_H-M   'P 1'
#
loop_
_entity.id
_entity.type
_entity.pdbx_description
1 polymer ?
#
loop_
_entity_poly.entity_id
_entity_poly.type
_entity_poly.pdbx_seq_one_letter_code
_entity_poly.pdbx_strand_id
1 'polypeptide(L)'
;ASQHHVRFVLRWPKGYKLLDQHGEKRKAWEITRGKRSWEHRQLWDQRRRCYRKTGVYACPVTHPEYAGQLWLVVSRPGKGRSPWYLLTNEPIPDAAAAWPIILAYARRWQIEMAYRFSKTELAMESPRLWRWDNRLKLLLMVTVVHAFLLSLLAVPQLPLRQWLLRYWCHRTGKRYRLAAIPLYRLRAALSRLWLAYPPPPFLNSG
;
A
#
# COMPACT_ATOMS: atom_id res chain seq x y z
N ALA A 1 14.09 -1.52 29.96
CA ALA A 1 13.19 -0.94 28.96
C ALA A 1 13.32 -1.78 27.69
N SER A 2 12.31 -2.57 27.36
CA SER A 2 12.25 -3.35 26.13
C SER A 2 12.16 -2.37 24.97
N GLN A 3 13.27 -2.16 24.25
CA GLN A 3 13.27 -1.45 22.99
C GLN A 3 12.54 -2.33 21.99
N HIS A 4 11.33 -1.94 21.63
CA HIS A 4 10.62 -2.55 20.52
C HIS A 4 11.41 -2.22 19.24
N HIS A 5 12.09 -3.22 18.67
CA HIS A 5 12.76 -3.09 17.38
C HIS A 5 11.69 -2.93 16.28
N VAL A 6 11.32 -1.70 16.02
CA VAL A 6 10.41 -1.38 14.93
C VAL A 6 11.17 -1.53 13.61
N ARG A 7 10.70 -2.43 12.76
CA ARG A 7 11.20 -2.56 11.37
C ARG A 7 10.61 -1.43 10.54
N PHE A 8 11.43 -0.80 9.71
CA PHE A 8 10.96 0.29 8.86
C PHE A 8 11.53 0.23 7.44
N VAL A 9 10.80 0.81 6.50
CA VAL A 9 11.25 1.07 5.14
C VAL A 9 10.88 2.51 4.78
N LEU A 10 11.89 3.36 4.62
CA LEU A 10 11.73 4.77 4.32
C LEU A 10 12.26 5.09 2.93
N ARG A 11 11.55 5.93 2.19
CA ARG A 11 12.10 6.48 0.95
C ARG A 11 13.11 7.57 1.27
N TRP A 12 14.35 7.38 0.82
CA TRP A 12 15.42 8.33 1.03
C TRP A 12 15.45 9.38 -0.09
N PRO A 13 15.40 10.68 0.22
CA PRO A 13 15.48 11.73 -0.79
C PRO A 13 16.88 11.82 -1.40
N LYS A 14 16.97 12.11 -2.69
CA LYS A 14 18.25 12.18 -3.43
C LYS A 14 19.25 13.21 -2.88
N GLY A 15 18.78 14.29 -2.29
CA GLY A 15 19.58 15.39 -1.79
C GLY A 15 20.27 15.14 -0.45
N TYR A 16 19.74 14.18 0.34
CA TYR A 16 20.24 13.91 1.67
C TYR A 16 21.45 12.98 1.63
N LYS A 17 22.40 13.21 2.53
CA LYS A 17 23.65 12.46 2.62
C LYS A 17 23.55 11.38 3.68
N LEU A 18 24.23 10.27 3.43
CA LEU A 18 24.47 9.16 4.35
C LEU A 18 25.98 8.98 4.48
N LEU A 19 26.42 8.29 5.52
CA LEU A 19 27.79 7.85 5.64
C LEU A 19 27.92 6.51 4.90
N ASP A 20 28.83 6.42 3.98
CA ASP A 20 29.16 5.18 3.27
C ASP A 20 30.02 4.24 4.16
N GLN A 21 30.44 3.11 3.59
CA GLN A 21 31.29 2.13 4.28
C GLN A 21 32.65 2.67 4.75
N HIS A 22 33.10 3.79 4.18
CA HIS A 22 34.35 4.46 4.53
C HIS A 22 34.15 5.64 5.49
N GLY A 23 32.91 5.87 5.94
CA GLY A 23 32.53 6.99 6.80
C GLY A 23 32.40 8.33 6.07
N GLU A 24 32.44 8.35 4.74
CA GLU A 24 32.30 9.57 3.96
C GLU A 24 30.84 9.97 3.75
N LYS A 25 30.54 11.26 3.96
CA LYS A 25 29.20 11.83 3.72
C LYS A 25 28.91 11.97 2.24
N ARG A 26 28.11 11.05 1.67
CA ARG A 26 27.73 11.02 0.26
C ARG A 26 26.22 10.94 0.07
N LYS A 27 25.74 11.42 -1.07
CA LYS A 27 24.32 11.23 -1.47
C LYS A 27 24.09 9.79 -1.87
N ALA A 28 22.85 9.30 -1.69
CA ALA A 28 22.48 7.91 -2.01
C ALA A 28 22.85 7.50 -3.44
N TRP A 29 22.70 8.38 -4.42
CA TRP A 29 23.06 8.09 -5.80
C TRP A 29 24.58 8.03 -6.03
N GLU A 30 25.37 8.78 -5.27
CA GLU A 30 26.85 8.75 -5.32
C GLU A 30 27.38 7.44 -4.75
N ILE A 31 26.83 7.00 -3.59
CA ILE A 31 27.18 5.71 -2.95
C ILE A 31 26.95 4.54 -3.92
N THR A 32 25.90 4.61 -4.72
CA THR A 32 25.45 3.49 -5.57
C THR A 32 25.85 3.65 -7.03
N ARG A 33 26.56 4.73 -7.38
CA ARG A 33 27.06 4.99 -8.74
C ARG A 33 28.05 3.90 -9.16
N GLY A 34 27.90 3.39 -10.38
CA GLY A 34 28.78 2.34 -10.91
C GLY A 34 28.56 0.94 -10.36
N LYS A 35 27.76 0.78 -9.29
CA LYS A 35 27.45 -0.54 -8.75
C LYS A 35 26.44 -1.26 -9.64
N ARG A 36 26.69 -2.52 -9.96
CA ARG A 36 25.76 -3.36 -10.74
C ARG A 36 24.61 -3.86 -9.86
N SER A 37 23.44 -4.05 -10.46
CA SER A 37 22.33 -4.73 -9.77
C SER A 37 22.68 -6.18 -9.55
N TRP A 38 22.35 -6.71 -8.37
CA TRP A 38 22.58 -8.11 -8.02
C TRP A 38 21.67 -9.05 -8.81
N GLU A 39 20.38 -8.63 -8.96
CA GLU A 39 19.35 -9.43 -9.62
C GLU A 39 18.37 -8.49 -10.35
N HIS A 40 17.63 -9.06 -11.33
CA HIS A 40 16.58 -8.37 -12.04
C HIS A 40 15.31 -9.22 -12.04
N ARG A 41 14.16 -8.58 -11.72
CA ARG A 41 12.84 -9.22 -11.83
C ARG A 41 11.91 -8.41 -12.72
N GLN A 42 10.93 -9.10 -13.30
CA GLN A 42 9.84 -8.47 -14.02
C GLN A 42 8.76 -8.05 -13.03
N LEU A 43 8.60 -6.74 -12.85
CA LEU A 43 7.55 -6.18 -11.98
C LEU A 43 6.46 -5.54 -12.83
N TRP A 44 5.21 -5.77 -12.43
CA TRP A 44 4.06 -5.17 -13.10
C TRP A 44 3.96 -3.67 -12.79
N ASP A 45 4.01 -2.83 -13.84
CA ASP A 45 3.77 -1.39 -13.74
C ASP A 45 2.29 -1.09 -14.01
N GLN A 46 1.51 -0.89 -12.95
CA GLN A 46 0.07 -0.63 -13.04
C GLN A 46 -0.25 0.61 -13.89
N ARG A 47 0.59 1.67 -13.84
CA ARG A 47 0.36 2.91 -14.59
C ARG A 47 0.50 2.71 -16.09
N ARG A 48 1.50 1.91 -16.52
CA ARG A 48 1.78 1.64 -17.94
C ARG A 48 1.18 0.33 -18.42
N ARG A 49 0.60 -0.47 -17.52
CA ARG A 49 0.03 -1.80 -17.81
C ARG A 49 1.01 -2.72 -18.56
N CYS A 50 2.24 -2.74 -18.13
CA CYS A 50 3.29 -3.59 -18.71
C CYS A 50 4.23 -4.13 -17.66
N TYR A 51 4.88 -5.25 -17.94
CA TYR A 51 5.98 -5.74 -17.13
C TYR A 51 7.24 -4.95 -17.40
N ARG A 52 7.99 -4.66 -16.34
CA ARG A 52 9.26 -3.94 -16.41
C ARG A 52 10.36 -4.70 -15.70
N LYS A 53 11.49 -4.82 -16.39
CA LYS A 53 12.71 -5.32 -15.79
C LYS A 53 13.22 -4.30 -14.77
N THR A 54 13.24 -4.69 -13.50
CA THR A 54 13.70 -3.87 -12.38
C THR A 54 14.89 -4.55 -11.73
N GLY A 55 15.99 -3.83 -11.59
CA GLY A 55 17.18 -4.31 -10.90
C GLY A 55 17.19 -3.92 -9.43
N VAL A 56 17.83 -4.72 -8.60
CA VAL A 56 18.02 -4.44 -7.16
C VAL A 56 19.49 -4.45 -6.80
N TYR A 57 19.87 -3.55 -5.91
CA TYR A 57 21.18 -3.48 -5.26
C TYR A 57 20.99 -2.97 -3.83
N ALA A 58 21.81 -3.41 -2.88
CA ALA A 58 21.83 -2.85 -1.55
C ALA A 58 23.27 -2.72 -1.03
N CYS A 59 23.48 -1.82 -0.08
CA CYS A 59 24.73 -1.68 0.64
C CYS A 59 24.49 -1.15 2.06
N PRO A 60 25.36 -1.50 3.02
CA PRO A 60 25.29 -0.95 4.35
C PRO A 60 25.68 0.55 4.31
N VAL A 61 25.00 1.33 5.14
CA VAL A 61 25.19 2.77 5.31
C VAL A 61 24.94 3.13 6.77
N THR A 62 25.36 4.34 7.18
CA THR A 62 25.05 4.88 8.50
C THR A 62 24.45 6.28 8.35
N HIS A 63 23.50 6.60 9.19
CA HIS A 63 22.94 7.94 9.27
C HIS A 63 23.74 8.75 10.30
N PRO A 64 24.07 10.03 10.05
CA PRO A 64 24.89 10.83 10.97
C PRO A 64 24.31 10.96 12.38
N GLU A 65 22.98 10.93 12.50
CA GLU A 65 22.25 11.12 13.77
C GLU A 65 21.62 9.83 14.33
N TYR A 66 21.82 8.71 13.66
CA TYR A 66 21.25 7.41 14.08
C TYR A 66 22.38 6.43 14.36
N ALA A 67 22.46 5.95 15.59
CA ALA A 67 23.56 5.10 16.07
C ALA A 67 23.56 3.66 15.52
N GLY A 68 22.51 3.24 14.80
CA GLY A 68 22.37 1.88 14.28
C GLY A 68 22.86 1.74 12.84
N GLN A 69 23.27 0.53 12.48
CA GLN A 69 23.54 0.18 11.09
C GLN A 69 22.24 0.19 10.27
N LEU A 70 22.29 0.80 9.10
CA LEU A 70 21.21 0.87 8.15
C LEU A 70 21.62 0.26 6.81
N TRP A 71 20.64 -0.05 5.99
CA TRP A 71 20.85 -0.55 4.64
C TRP A 71 20.16 0.35 3.63
N LEU A 72 20.93 0.75 2.61
CA LEU A 72 20.42 1.49 1.46
C LEU A 72 20.07 0.49 0.35
N VAL A 73 18.79 0.27 0.12
CA VAL A 73 18.27 -0.60 -0.93
C VAL A 73 17.87 0.25 -2.13
N VAL A 74 18.36 -0.10 -3.31
CA VAL A 74 18.10 0.65 -4.54
C VAL A 74 17.30 -0.20 -5.53
N SER A 75 16.15 0.31 -5.94
CA SER A 75 15.35 -0.26 -7.01
C SER A 75 15.59 0.53 -8.29
N ARG A 76 16.03 -0.14 -9.34
CA ARG A 76 16.34 0.45 -10.66
C ARG A 76 15.36 -0.02 -11.72
N PRO A 77 14.27 0.71 -11.97
CA PRO A 77 13.18 0.27 -12.86
C PRO A 77 13.48 0.44 -14.37
N GLY A 78 14.74 0.59 -14.77
CA GLY A 78 15.15 0.75 -16.17
C GLY A 78 14.88 2.16 -16.73
N LYS A 79 14.99 2.30 -18.06
CA LYS A 79 14.87 3.59 -18.75
C LYS A 79 13.53 4.29 -18.48
N GLY A 80 13.58 5.61 -18.25
CA GLY A 80 12.42 6.48 -18.12
C GLY A 80 11.77 6.54 -16.73
N ARG A 81 12.40 5.97 -15.68
CA ARG A 81 12.02 6.18 -14.28
C ARG A 81 13.21 6.40 -13.37
N SER A 82 13.02 7.26 -12.37
CA SER A 82 14.03 7.46 -11.32
C SER A 82 14.10 6.23 -10.41
N PRO A 83 15.30 5.83 -10.00
CA PRO A 83 15.49 4.80 -8.99
C PRO A 83 14.78 5.16 -7.68
N TRP A 84 14.36 4.15 -6.94
CA TRP A 84 14.00 4.32 -5.55
C TRP A 84 15.23 4.05 -4.68
N TYR A 85 15.48 4.95 -3.76
CA TYR A 85 16.45 4.78 -2.68
C TYR A 85 15.65 4.54 -1.41
N LEU A 86 15.79 3.37 -0.82
CA LEU A 86 15.04 2.95 0.37
C LEU A 86 16.03 2.70 1.49
N LEU A 87 15.71 3.21 2.68
CA LEU A 87 16.50 3.03 3.89
C LEU A 87 15.74 2.10 4.83
N THR A 88 16.44 1.11 5.38
CA THR A 88 15.88 0.14 6.32
C THR A 88 16.88 -0.22 7.40
N ASN A 89 16.41 -0.66 8.55
CA ASN A 89 17.20 -1.23 9.63
C ASN A 89 17.32 -2.76 9.55
N GLU A 90 16.74 -3.38 8.51
CA GLU A 90 16.88 -4.81 8.29
C GLU A 90 18.19 -5.12 7.57
N PRO A 91 18.92 -6.18 7.98
CA PRO A 91 20.11 -6.63 7.26
C PRO A 91 19.75 -7.14 5.85
N ILE A 92 20.49 -6.69 4.84
CA ILE A 92 20.26 -7.05 3.44
C ILE A 92 21.52 -7.68 2.85
N PRO A 93 21.81 -8.94 3.14
CA PRO A 93 23.03 -9.59 2.65
C PRO A 93 23.00 -9.92 1.15
N ASP A 94 21.79 -10.08 0.57
CA ASP A 94 21.63 -10.54 -0.81
C ASP A 94 20.39 -9.95 -1.49
N ALA A 95 20.17 -10.34 -2.75
CA ALA A 95 19.02 -9.93 -3.52
C ALA A 95 17.69 -10.47 -2.96
N ALA A 96 17.69 -11.67 -2.39
CA ALA A 96 16.49 -12.29 -1.83
C ALA A 96 15.95 -11.47 -0.66
N ALA A 97 16.82 -10.95 0.21
CA ALA A 97 16.47 -10.06 1.31
C ALA A 97 16.05 -8.65 0.82
N ALA A 98 16.60 -8.17 -0.30
CA ALA A 98 16.31 -6.84 -0.82
C ALA A 98 14.93 -6.73 -1.48
N TRP A 99 14.43 -7.77 -2.13
CA TRP A 99 13.13 -7.74 -2.79
C TRP A 99 11.94 -7.51 -1.88
N PRO A 100 11.81 -8.15 -0.71
CA PRO A 100 10.76 -7.86 0.25
C PRO A 100 10.70 -6.37 0.64
N ILE A 101 11.82 -5.70 0.79
CA ILE A 101 11.89 -4.26 1.11
C ILE A 101 11.30 -3.42 -0.03
N ILE A 102 11.66 -3.72 -1.27
CA ILE A 102 11.10 -3.02 -2.45
C ILE A 102 9.59 -3.26 -2.55
N LEU A 103 9.12 -4.49 -2.35
CA LEU A 103 7.72 -4.84 -2.41
C LEU A 103 6.92 -4.24 -1.25
N ALA A 104 7.48 -4.20 -0.03
CA ALA A 104 6.87 -3.53 1.10
C ALA A 104 6.65 -2.04 0.82
N TYR A 105 7.66 -1.35 0.28
CA TYR A 105 7.51 0.05 -0.12
C TYR A 105 6.50 0.24 -1.26
N ALA A 106 6.48 -0.65 -2.24
CA ALA A 106 5.50 -0.58 -3.33
C ALA A 106 4.05 -0.69 -2.83
N ARG A 107 3.81 -1.45 -1.75
CA ARG A 107 2.50 -1.58 -1.10
C ARG A 107 2.02 -0.31 -0.39
N ARG A 108 2.90 0.68 -0.15
CA ARG A 108 2.52 1.97 0.45
C ARG A 108 1.36 2.64 -0.29
N TRP A 109 1.30 2.52 -1.60
CA TRP A 109 0.17 2.99 -2.42
C TRP A 109 -1.17 2.35 -2.02
N GLN A 110 -1.17 1.13 -1.52
CA GLN A 110 -2.41 0.45 -1.09
C GLN A 110 -3.00 1.16 0.13
N ILE A 111 -2.15 1.65 1.05
CA ILE A 111 -2.59 2.43 2.21
C ILE A 111 -3.21 3.75 1.76
N GLU A 112 -2.59 4.47 0.83
CA GLU A 112 -3.14 5.71 0.27
C GLU A 112 -4.47 5.47 -0.45
N MET A 113 -4.57 4.39 -1.21
CA MET A 113 -5.82 4.01 -1.88
C MET A 113 -6.91 3.60 -0.90
N ALA A 114 -6.57 2.86 0.16
CA ALA A 114 -7.52 2.50 1.21
C ALA A 114 -8.03 3.74 1.94
N TYR A 115 -7.14 4.65 2.31
CA TYR A 115 -7.50 5.92 2.95
C TYR A 115 -8.37 6.80 2.04
N ARG A 116 -8.00 6.94 0.78
CA ARG A 116 -8.80 7.65 -0.22
C ARG A 116 -10.20 7.04 -0.35
N PHE A 117 -10.30 5.72 -0.45
CA PHE A 117 -11.57 5.02 -0.53
C PHE A 117 -12.44 5.28 0.71
N SER A 118 -11.87 5.22 1.90
CA SER A 118 -12.58 5.51 3.15
C SER A 118 -13.10 6.95 3.20
N LYS A 119 -12.31 7.92 2.70
CA LYS A 119 -12.73 9.32 2.64
C LYS A 119 -13.85 9.56 1.62
N THR A 120 -13.68 9.06 0.39
CA THR A 120 -14.57 9.38 -0.73
C THR A 120 -15.79 8.46 -0.80
N GLU A 121 -15.56 7.14 -0.74
CA GLU A 121 -16.61 6.15 -0.96
C GLU A 121 -17.38 5.80 0.32
N LEU A 122 -16.73 5.81 1.47
CA LEU A 122 -17.35 5.56 2.77
C LEU A 122 -17.71 6.86 3.51
N ALA A 123 -17.50 8.01 2.88
CA ALA A 123 -17.88 9.33 3.39
C ALA A 123 -17.35 9.63 4.81
N MET A 124 -16.14 9.12 5.15
CA MET A 124 -15.55 9.26 6.49
C MET A 124 -15.44 10.70 6.98
N GLU A 125 -15.27 11.67 6.07
CA GLU A 125 -15.14 13.09 6.38
C GLU A 125 -16.45 13.88 6.28
N SER A 126 -17.53 13.24 5.78
CA SER A 126 -18.81 13.94 5.58
C SER A 126 -19.55 14.29 6.86
N PRO A 127 -19.60 13.43 7.91
CA PRO A 127 -20.22 13.79 9.17
C PRO A 127 -19.39 14.81 9.94
N ARG A 128 -19.99 15.95 10.26
CA ARG A 128 -19.36 16.97 11.13
C ARG A 128 -19.51 16.56 12.59
N LEU A 129 -18.62 15.69 13.06
CA LEU A 129 -18.62 15.21 14.43
C LEU A 129 -17.69 16.06 15.29
N TRP A 130 -18.23 16.70 16.33
CA TRP A 130 -17.48 17.56 17.25
C TRP A 130 -16.78 16.75 18.34
N ARG A 131 -17.45 15.72 18.88
CA ARG A 131 -16.94 14.90 19.98
C ARG A 131 -15.95 13.87 19.46
N TRP A 132 -14.81 13.73 20.14
CA TRP A 132 -13.75 12.80 19.79
C TRP A 132 -14.23 11.33 19.76
N ASP A 133 -15.00 10.94 20.77
CA ASP A 133 -15.55 9.57 20.85
C ASP A 133 -16.40 9.19 19.63
N ASN A 134 -17.21 10.15 19.14
CA ASN A 134 -18.01 9.91 17.94
C ASN A 134 -17.13 9.80 16.68
N ARG A 135 -16.01 10.52 16.62
CA ARG A 135 -15.03 10.36 15.52
C ARG A 135 -14.37 8.98 15.57
N LEU A 136 -14.02 8.49 16.76
CA LEU A 136 -13.47 7.14 16.92
C LEU A 136 -14.49 6.07 16.54
N LYS A 137 -15.73 6.19 16.95
CA LYS A 137 -16.82 5.27 16.53
C LYS A 137 -17.00 5.25 15.02
N LEU A 138 -17.03 6.43 14.37
CA LEU A 138 -17.11 6.53 12.92
C LEU A 138 -15.91 5.87 12.25
N LEU A 139 -14.69 6.12 12.70
CA LEU A 139 -13.49 5.50 12.18
C LEU A 139 -13.54 3.97 12.29
N LEU A 140 -13.99 3.46 13.43
CA LEU A 140 -14.16 2.02 13.65
C LEU A 140 -15.18 1.44 12.67
N MET A 141 -16.35 2.06 12.53
CA MET A 141 -17.39 1.62 11.58
C MET A 141 -16.88 1.60 10.14
N VAL A 142 -16.21 2.67 9.70
CA VAL A 142 -15.60 2.75 8.36
C VAL A 142 -14.55 1.66 8.16
N THR A 143 -13.75 1.39 9.18
CA THR A 143 -12.71 0.33 9.13
C THR A 143 -13.35 -1.05 8.99
N VAL A 144 -14.40 -1.35 9.76
CA VAL A 144 -15.12 -2.63 9.69
C VAL A 144 -15.78 -2.81 8.32
N VAL A 145 -16.46 -1.78 7.81
CA VAL A 145 -17.09 -1.82 6.47
C VAL A 145 -16.03 -2.02 5.39
N HIS A 146 -14.89 -1.34 5.49
CA HIS A 146 -13.80 -1.50 4.52
C HIS A 146 -13.20 -2.92 4.56
N ALA A 147 -12.96 -3.46 5.76
CA ALA A 147 -12.48 -4.83 5.94
C ALA A 147 -13.47 -5.85 5.38
N PHE A 148 -14.77 -5.65 5.61
CA PHE A 148 -15.82 -6.48 5.03
C PHE A 148 -15.80 -6.42 3.50
N LEU A 149 -15.73 -5.24 2.89
CA LEU A 149 -15.64 -5.10 1.44
C LEU A 149 -14.38 -5.78 0.86
N LEU A 150 -13.25 -5.71 1.57
CA LEU A 150 -12.02 -6.41 1.18
C LEU A 150 -12.19 -7.93 1.29
N SER A 151 -12.88 -8.43 2.31
CA SER A 151 -13.13 -9.88 2.47
C SER A 151 -13.93 -10.47 1.31
N LEU A 152 -14.84 -9.68 0.70
CA LEU A 152 -15.57 -10.10 -0.50
C LEU A 152 -14.67 -10.32 -1.73
N LEU A 153 -13.44 -9.84 -1.72
CA LEU A 153 -12.46 -10.11 -2.78
C LEU A 153 -11.79 -11.47 -2.63
N ALA A 154 -11.88 -12.12 -1.48
CA ALA A 154 -11.31 -13.44 -1.24
C ALA A 154 -11.95 -14.51 -2.15
N VAL A 155 -11.17 -15.55 -2.47
CA VAL A 155 -11.63 -16.64 -3.37
C VAL A 155 -12.89 -17.34 -2.86
N PRO A 156 -13.05 -17.67 -1.56
CA PRO A 156 -14.26 -18.32 -1.05
C PRO A 156 -15.54 -17.48 -1.27
N GLN A 157 -15.43 -16.17 -1.39
CA GLN A 157 -16.55 -15.25 -1.57
C GLN A 157 -16.88 -14.98 -3.06
N LEU A 158 -16.24 -15.68 -3.99
CA LEU A 158 -16.45 -15.50 -5.42
C LEU A 158 -17.92 -15.63 -5.85
N PRO A 159 -18.72 -16.63 -5.40
CA PRO A 159 -20.12 -16.75 -5.77
C PRO A 159 -20.95 -15.56 -5.30
N LEU A 160 -20.81 -15.15 -4.04
CA LEU A 160 -21.50 -13.99 -3.47
C LEU A 160 -21.14 -12.70 -4.21
N ARG A 161 -19.86 -12.49 -4.46
CA ARG A 161 -19.37 -11.33 -5.22
C ARG A 161 -19.95 -11.27 -6.63
N GLN A 162 -19.99 -12.41 -7.35
CA GLN A 162 -20.57 -12.48 -8.68
C GLN A 162 -22.07 -12.19 -8.66
N TRP A 163 -22.79 -12.73 -7.69
CA TRP A 163 -24.20 -12.47 -7.48
C TRP A 163 -24.48 -10.98 -7.23
N LEU A 164 -23.74 -10.34 -6.28
CA LEU A 164 -23.86 -8.91 -5.99
C LEU A 164 -23.63 -8.05 -7.24
N LEU A 165 -22.58 -8.35 -8.00
CA LEU A 165 -22.25 -7.57 -9.20
C LEU A 165 -23.22 -7.79 -10.35
N ARG A 166 -23.80 -8.98 -10.46
CA ARG A 166 -24.75 -9.31 -11.52
C ARG A 166 -26.12 -8.69 -11.30
N TYR A 167 -26.62 -8.73 -10.09
CA TYR A 167 -28.01 -8.37 -9.80
C TYR A 167 -28.14 -6.97 -9.17
N TRP A 168 -27.16 -6.52 -8.43
CA TRP A 168 -27.24 -5.30 -7.64
C TRP A 168 -26.32 -4.17 -8.11
N CYS A 169 -25.36 -4.44 -8.97
CA CYS A 169 -24.48 -3.42 -9.50
C CYS A 169 -25.04 -2.78 -10.78
N HIS A 170 -24.87 -1.47 -10.94
CA HIS A 170 -25.23 -0.80 -12.19
C HIS A 170 -24.38 -1.32 -13.34
N ARG A 171 -25.03 -1.74 -14.43
CA ARG A 171 -24.35 -2.21 -15.64
C ARG A 171 -23.89 -1.02 -16.46
N THR A 172 -22.70 -0.51 -16.22
CA THR A 172 -22.07 0.49 -17.08
C THR A 172 -20.98 -0.17 -17.93
N GLY A 173 -21.30 -0.39 -19.20
CA GLY A 173 -20.36 -0.68 -20.29
C GLY A 173 -19.62 -2.03 -20.30
N LYS A 174 -19.17 -2.44 -21.50
CA LYS A 174 -18.38 -3.66 -21.77
C LYS A 174 -17.01 -3.71 -21.04
N ARG A 175 -16.48 -2.57 -20.63
CA ARG A 175 -15.14 -2.44 -20.01
C ARG A 175 -14.97 -3.11 -18.65
N TYR A 176 -16.06 -3.52 -18.01
CA TYR A 176 -16.02 -3.94 -16.61
C TYR A 176 -16.14 -5.45 -16.36
N ARG A 177 -16.26 -6.26 -17.42
CA ARG A 177 -16.43 -7.70 -17.26
C ARG A 177 -15.16 -8.45 -16.85
N LEU A 178 -13.98 -7.90 -17.17
CA LEU A 178 -12.66 -8.55 -16.96
C LEU A 178 -11.68 -7.75 -16.09
N ALA A 179 -12.01 -6.52 -15.70
CA ALA A 179 -11.14 -5.74 -14.82
C ALA A 179 -11.26 -6.23 -13.37
N ALA A 180 -10.15 -6.14 -12.63
CA ALA A 180 -10.16 -6.30 -11.18
C ALA A 180 -11.32 -5.48 -10.59
N ILE A 181 -12.18 -6.13 -9.82
CA ILE A 181 -13.45 -5.55 -9.38
C ILE A 181 -13.16 -4.41 -8.42
N PRO A 182 -13.49 -3.16 -8.77
CA PRO A 182 -13.23 -2.05 -7.87
C PRO A 182 -14.16 -2.13 -6.66
N LEU A 183 -13.64 -1.88 -5.47
CA LEU A 183 -14.39 -1.90 -4.20
C LEU A 183 -15.64 -1.01 -4.22
N TYR A 184 -15.61 0.13 -4.91
CA TYR A 184 -16.77 1.03 -5.02
C TYR A 184 -18.00 0.36 -5.67
N ARG A 185 -17.78 -0.60 -6.56
CA ARG A 185 -18.89 -1.35 -7.19
C ARG A 185 -19.54 -2.30 -6.22
N LEU A 186 -18.74 -2.98 -5.38
CA LEU A 186 -19.28 -3.84 -4.32
C LEU A 186 -20.03 -3.00 -3.29
N ARG A 187 -19.47 -1.84 -2.89
CA ARG A 187 -20.17 -0.89 -2.02
C ARG A 187 -21.52 -0.48 -2.62
N ALA A 188 -21.53 -0.07 -3.89
CA ALA A 188 -22.76 0.36 -4.55
C ALA A 188 -23.81 -0.77 -4.66
N ALA A 189 -23.36 -2.01 -4.92
CA ALA A 189 -24.23 -3.18 -4.95
C ALA A 189 -24.84 -3.46 -3.57
N LEU A 190 -24.03 -3.44 -2.51
CA LEU A 190 -24.50 -3.62 -1.14
C LEU A 190 -25.46 -2.51 -0.69
N SER A 191 -25.15 -1.24 -1.04
CA SER A 191 -26.06 -0.13 -0.72
C SER A 191 -27.43 -0.30 -1.37
N ARG A 192 -27.51 -0.78 -2.61
CA ARG A 192 -28.77 -1.05 -3.29
C ARG A 192 -29.52 -2.23 -2.68
N LEU A 193 -28.80 -3.32 -2.36
CA LEU A 193 -29.38 -4.46 -1.66
C LEU A 193 -29.99 -4.02 -0.33
N TRP A 194 -29.26 -3.21 0.45
CA TRP A 194 -29.71 -2.69 1.72
C TRP A 194 -30.95 -1.79 1.60
N LEU A 195 -30.97 -0.91 0.59
CA LEU A 195 -32.14 -0.07 0.33
C LEU A 195 -33.37 -0.86 -0.12
N ALA A 196 -33.19 -1.97 -0.85
CA ALA A 196 -34.28 -2.83 -1.26
C ALA A 196 -34.80 -3.73 -0.13
N TYR A 197 -33.92 -4.10 0.80
CA TYR A 197 -34.22 -4.97 1.95
C TYR A 197 -33.67 -4.32 3.23
N PRO A 198 -34.27 -3.23 3.71
CA PRO A 198 -33.81 -2.61 4.94
C PRO A 198 -33.96 -3.59 6.10
N PRO A 199 -32.99 -3.64 7.03
CA PRO A 199 -33.14 -4.45 8.23
C PRO A 199 -34.37 -3.97 9.02
N PRO A 200 -35.03 -4.86 9.77
CA PRO A 200 -36.09 -4.44 10.65
C PRO A 200 -35.59 -3.35 11.60
N PRO A 201 -36.43 -2.35 11.92
CA PRO A 201 -36.03 -1.33 12.88
C PRO A 201 -35.62 -2.01 14.19
N PHE A 202 -34.48 -1.61 14.75
CA PHE A 202 -34.09 -2.08 16.07
C PHE A 202 -35.20 -1.70 17.03
N LEU A 203 -35.97 -2.68 17.52
CA LEU A 203 -36.87 -2.47 18.63
C LEU A 203 -35.96 -2.10 19.80
N ASN A 204 -36.06 -0.84 20.26
CA ASN A 204 -35.47 -0.43 21.50
C ASN A 204 -36.12 -1.31 22.59
N SER A 205 -35.43 -2.41 22.96
CA SER A 205 -35.70 -3.07 24.21
C SER A 205 -35.28 -2.08 25.29
N GLY A 206 -36.26 -1.39 25.85
CA GLY A 206 -36.15 -0.46 26.94
C GLY A 206 -35.46 -1.03 28.17
#